data_4600b62d57af43b6696cd8e7f0e2a8d6
#
_entry.id   4600b62d57af43b6696cd8e7f0e2a8d6
#
_cell.length_a   1.000
_cell.length_b   1.000
_cell.length_c   1.000
_cell.angle_alpha   90.00
_cell.angle_beta   90.00
_cell.angle_gamma   90.00
#
_symmetry.space_group_name_H-M   'P 1'
#
loop_
_entity.id
_entity.type
_entity.pdbx_description
1 polymer ?
#
loop_
_entity_poly.entity_id
_entity_poly.type
_entity_poly.pdbx_seq_one_letter_code
_entity_poly.pdbx_strand_id
1 'polypeptide(L)'
;MSRSRNATKLAKSIVRRTSLKQSTASRLAKQAHMHLGSPVADSPDPLQRRLEAYVAHVLADGLRDHQLNGALLGVRRAELRDQNLKLQLEPDMANEVLRILLPRFDHSYGGVRGVAGLRVRGNERCLDLYDATTAAQVTVARSDGGPIRLPSARDNEVLLWKRVPGGSSRDEQQEAEDWTASRGIEDLRVRDLLFSRLLRCPELVNGTAAPHGFANCYTHHPGDLVIEWCCGESVEALCAHLLAHGFADDVPRADAIRLFSQHSAQFGRATVILNRHASCLYGRHAQEITRSIREGYAS
;
A
#
# COMPACT_ATOMS: atom_id res chain seq x y z
N MET A 1 10.53 -32.08 9.40
CA MET A 1 10.21 -31.80 10.83
C MET A 1 10.31 -30.32 11.27
N SER A 2 10.86 -29.40 10.47
CA SER A 2 11.07 -27.99 10.89
C SER A 2 9.83 -27.08 10.81
N ARG A 3 8.92 -27.28 9.84
CA ARG A 3 7.74 -26.42 9.60
C ARG A 3 6.74 -26.34 10.77
N SER A 4 6.47 -27.48 11.44
CA SER A 4 5.53 -27.53 12.56
C SER A 4 6.04 -26.78 13.80
N ARG A 5 7.37 -26.84 14.08
CA ARG A 5 7.97 -26.10 15.21
C ARG A 5 7.90 -24.59 15.03
N ASN A 6 8.05 -24.11 13.81
CA ASN A 6 7.98 -22.68 13.52
C ASN A 6 6.55 -22.13 13.66
N ALA A 7 5.54 -22.84 13.18
CA ALA A 7 4.15 -22.45 13.37
C ALA A 7 3.75 -22.42 14.85
N THR A 8 4.26 -23.36 15.66
CA THR A 8 3.99 -23.37 17.10
C THR A 8 4.66 -22.21 17.83
N LYS A 9 5.92 -21.88 17.47
CA LYS A 9 6.61 -20.72 18.05
C LYS A 9 5.88 -19.42 17.69
N LEU A 10 5.45 -19.29 16.44
CA LEU A 10 4.69 -18.17 15.94
C LEU A 10 3.35 -18.03 16.66
N ALA A 11 2.58 -19.11 16.80
CA ALA A 11 1.32 -19.09 17.56
C ALA A 11 1.51 -18.62 19.00
N LYS A 12 2.55 -19.09 19.69
CA LYS A 12 2.89 -18.62 21.04
C LYS A 12 3.26 -17.14 21.06
N SER A 13 3.98 -16.64 20.05
CA SER A 13 4.30 -15.22 19.91
C SER A 13 3.04 -14.38 19.73
N ILE A 14 2.11 -14.82 18.86
CA ILE A 14 0.82 -14.16 18.65
C ILE A 14 0.03 -14.06 19.96
N VAL A 15 -0.16 -15.17 20.67
CA VAL A 15 -0.89 -15.16 21.97
C VAL A 15 -0.24 -14.23 22.97
N ARG A 16 1.09 -14.22 23.04
CA ARG A 16 1.83 -13.37 24.00
C ARG A 16 1.69 -11.88 23.72
N ARG A 17 1.42 -11.52 22.46
CA ARG A 17 1.40 -10.13 21.97
C ARG A 17 0.00 -9.62 21.62
N THR A 18 -0.99 -10.50 21.60
CA THR A 18 -2.39 -10.18 21.30
C THR A 18 -3.31 -10.81 22.33
N SER A 19 -4.56 -10.39 22.39
CA SER A 19 -5.59 -11.00 23.24
C SER A 19 -6.21 -12.28 22.64
N LEU A 20 -5.68 -12.77 21.52
CA LEU A 20 -6.22 -13.93 20.81
C LEU A 20 -6.05 -15.22 21.59
N LYS A 21 -7.08 -16.09 21.54
CA LYS A 21 -7.02 -17.43 22.08
C LYS A 21 -5.99 -18.28 21.32
N GLN A 22 -5.32 -19.22 22.02
CA GLN A 22 -4.31 -20.10 21.44
C GLN A 22 -4.79 -20.85 20.18
N SER A 23 -6.05 -21.27 20.13
CA SER A 23 -6.62 -21.94 18.94
C SER A 23 -6.66 -21.03 17.70
N THR A 24 -7.08 -19.79 17.87
CA THR A 24 -7.10 -18.77 16.81
C THR A 24 -5.68 -18.44 16.37
N ALA A 25 -4.77 -18.18 17.29
CA ALA A 25 -3.37 -17.92 16.99
C ALA A 25 -2.70 -19.09 16.25
N SER A 26 -3.01 -20.33 16.63
CA SER A 26 -2.50 -21.53 15.93
C SER A 26 -3.03 -21.65 14.51
N ARG A 27 -4.29 -21.31 14.27
CA ARG A 27 -4.89 -21.27 12.94
C ARG A 27 -4.22 -20.23 12.08
N LEU A 28 -4.08 -18.99 12.58
CA LEU A 28 -3.43 -17.89 11.88
C LEU A 28 -1.96 -18.18 11.56
N ALA A 29 -1.21 -18.74 12.52
CA ALA A 29 0.18 -19.13 12.30
C ALA A 29 0.32 -20.22 11.22
N LYS A 30 -0.61 -21.16 11.13
CA LYS A 30 -0.63 -22.16 10.06
C LYS A 30 -0.96 -21.53 8.71
N GLN A 31 -1.96 -20.64 8.64
CA GLN A 31 -2.33 -19.92 7.43
C GLN A 31 -1.17 -19.05 6.91
N ALA A 32 -0.51 -18.31 7.78
CA ALA A 32 0.66 -17.51 7.44
C ALA A 32 1.76 -18.35 6.79
N HIS A 33 2.06 -19.52 7.36
CA HIS A 33 3.04 -20.44 6.78
C HIS A 33 2.62 -21.06 5.43
N MET A 34 1.33 -21.20 5.18
CA MET A 34 0.83 -21.76 3.91
C MET A 34 0.82 -20.74 2.78
N HIS A 35 0.55 -19.46 3.08
CA HIS A 35 0.33 -18.44 2.06
C HIS A 35 1.55 -17.57 1.73
N LEU A 36 2.43 -17.34 2.69
CA LEU A 36 3.52 -16.36 2.51
C LEU A 36 4.94 -16.92 2.72
N GLY A 37 5.08 -18.09 3.28
CA GLY A 37 6.32 -18.91 3.32
C GLY A 37 7.63 -18.27 3.80
N SER A 38 7.77 -16.95 3.76
CA SER A 38 9.01 -16.21 4.07
C SER A 38 8.69 -14.85 4.72
N PRO A 39 9.58 -14.32 5.57
CA PRO A 39 9.51 -12.94 6.03
C PRO A 39 9.48 -11.96 4.85
N VAL A 40 8.90 -10.78 5.06
CA VAL A 40 8.96 -9.69 4.09
C VAL A 40 10.42 -9.34 3.83
N ALA A 41 10.88 -9.54 2.61
CA ALA A 41 12.24 -9.22 2.22
C ALA A 41 12.34 -7.74 1.88
N ASP A 42 13.21 -7.02 2.58
CA ASP A 42 13.52 -5.64 2.26
C ASP A 42 14.27 -5.54 0.93
N SER A 43 14.04 -4.45 0.19
CA SER A 43 14.93 -4.13 -0.93
C SER A 43 16.34 -3.83 -0.42
N PRO A 44 17.38 -4.51 -0.92
CA PRO A 44 18.75 -4.23 -0.53
C PRO A 44 19.22 -2.88 -1.08
N ASP A 45 18.69 -2.44 -2.23
CA ASP A 45 19.02 -1.17 -2.86
C ASP A 45 18.17 -0.04 -2.27
N PRO A 46 18.78 1.01 -1.68
CA PRO A 46 18.07 2.15 -1.14
C PRO A 46 17.26 2.93 -2.17
N LEU A 47 17.73 3.06 -3.41
CA LEU A 47 17.01 3.76 -4.48
C LEU A 47 15.78 2.99 -4.92
N GLN A 48 15.89 1.67 -5.04
CA GLN A 48 14.77 0.79 -5.31
C GLN A 48 13.73 0.86 -4.18
N ARG A 49 14.18 0.80 -2.92
CA ARG A 49 13.30 0.93 -1.75
C ARG A 49 12.55 2.25 -1.74
N ARG A 50 13.23 3.34 -2.08
CA ARG A 50 12.63 4.67 -2.16
C ARG A 50 11.58 4.75 -3.26
N LEU A 51 11.84 4.21 -4.45
CA LEU A 51 10.85 4.16 -5.53
C LEU A 51 9.62 3.35 -5.11
N GLU A 52 9.82 2.18 -4.53
CA GLU A 52 8.72 1.34 -4.03
C GLU A 52 7.87 2.07 -2.99
N ALA A 53 8.52 2.77 -2.06
CA ALA A 53 7.83 3.55 -1.05
C ALA A 53 7.02 4.70 -1.66
N TYR A 54 7.58 5.41 -2.64
CA TYR A 54 6.88 6.49 -3.31
C TYR A 54 5.69 5.98 -4.11
N VAL A 55 5.84 4.87 -4.84
CA VAL A 55 4.73 4.18 -5.52
C VAL A 55 3.63 3.80 -4.53
N ALA A 56 3.96 3.16 -3.42
CA ALA A 56 2.99 2.77 -2.41
C ALA A 56 2.25 3.97 -1.79
N HIS A 57 2.98 5.05 -1.49
CA HIS A 57 2.41 6.27 -0.91
C HIS A 57 1.45 6.94 -1.88
N VAL A 58 1.83 7.12 -3.14
CA VAL A 58 0.98 7.73 -4.17
C VAL A 58 -0.27 6.90 -4.45
N LEU A 59 -0.16 5.56 -4.42
CA LEU A 59 -1.32 4.68 -4.52
C LEU A 59 -2.23 4.78 -3.29
N ALA A 60 -1.66 4.83 -2.09
CA ALA A 60 -2.42 4.96 -0.86
C ALA A 60 -3.25 6.24 -0.84
N ASP A 61 -2.67 7.36 -1.25
CA ASP A 61 -3.36 8.64 -1.33
C ASP A 61 -4.37 8.68 -2.49
N GLY A 62 -3.95 8.25 -3.68
CA GLY A 62 -4.78 8.31 -4.88
C GLY A 62 -5.96 7.34 -4.90
N LEU A 63 -5.90 6.25 -4.14
CA LEU A 63 -6.97 5.24 -4.07
C LEU A 63 -7.86 5.38 -2.83
N ARG A 64 -7.70 6.44 -2.05
CA ARG A 64 -8.40 6.66 -0.78
C ARG A 64 -9.91 6.43 -0.86
N ASP A 65 -10.56 6.89 -1.92
CA ASP A 65 -12.01 6.86 -2.08
C ASP A 65 -12.47 5.82 -3.12
N HIS A 66 -11.60 4.87 -3.49
CA HIS A 66 -11.92 3.87 -4.50
C HIS A 66 -12.41 2.55 -3.90
N GLN A 67 -13.29 1.87 -4.62
CA GLN A 67 -13.65 0.50 -4.30
C GLN A 67 -12.53 -0.44 -4.77
N LEU A 68 -11.84 -1.09 -3.83
CA LEU A 68 -10.58 -1.79 -4.08
C LEU A 68 -10.73 -3.30 -4.33
N ASN A 69 -11.94 -3.85 -4.35
CA ASN A 69 -12.21 -5.27 -4.62
C ASN A 69 -11.34 -6.24 -3.80
N GLY A 70 -11.04 -5.87 -2.55
CA GLY A 70 -10.21 -6.66 -1.64
C GLY A 70 -8.70 -6.52 -1.86
N ALA A 71 -8.24 -5.59 -2.69
CA ALA A 71 -6.83 -5.34 -2.98
C ALA A 71 -6.42 -3.92 -2.56
N LEU A 72 -5.90 -3.74 -1.35
CA LEU A 72 -5.34 -2.47 -0.91
C LEU A 72 -4.25 -2.01 -1.91
N LEU A 73 -4.16 -0.73 -2.18
CA LEU A 73 -3.31 -0.15 -3.23
C LEU A 73 -3.64 -0.60 -4.67
N GLY A 74 -4.76 -1.27 -4.91
CA GLY A 74 -5.08 -1.87 -6.20
C GLY A 74 -4.15 -3.02 -6.61
N VAL A 75 -3.34 -3.52 -5.67
CA VAL A 75 -2.36 -4.58 -5.89
C VAL A 75 -2.84 -5.87 -5.22
N ARG A 76 -3.10 -6.90 -6.03
CA ARG A 76 -3.54 -8.20 -5.54
C ARG A 76 -2.40 -9.02 -4.96
N ARG A 77 -1.23 -8.97 -5.61
CA ARG A 77 -0.06 -9.76 -5.24
C ARG A 77 1.23 -9.07 -5.70
N ALA A 78 2.30 -9.30 -4.94
CA ALA A 78 3.66 -8.92 -5.31
C ALA A 78 4.54 -10.17 -5.54
N GLU A 79 5.36 -10.14 -6.60
CA GLU A 79 6.34 -11.17 -6.91
C GLU A 79 7.73 -10.54 -6.89
N LEU A 80 8.61 -11.10 -6.09
CA LEU A 80 10.03 -10.72 -6.07
C LEU A 80 10.77 -11.54 -7.12
N ARG A 81 11.36 -10.88 -8.11
CA ARG A 81 12.20 -11.49 -9.14
C ARG A 81 13.57 -10.85 -9.09
N ASP A 82 14.56 -11.59 -8.60
CA ASP A 82 15.92 -11.09 -8.38
C ASP A 82 15.91 -9.81 -7.53
N GLN A 83 16.22 -8.66 -8.13
CA GLN A 83 16.14 -7.36 -7.47
C GLN A 83 14.88 -6.56 -7.83
N ASN A 84 14.05 -7.06 -8.76
CA ASN A 84 12.89 -6.37 -9.29
C ASN A 84 11.61 -6.80 -8.60
N LEU A 85 10.73 -5.84 -8.36
CA LEU A 85 9.40 -6.04 -7.83
C LEU A 85 8.40 -6.07 -8.99
N LYS A 86 7.63 -7.17 -9.10
CA LYS A 86 6.51 -7.26 -10.03
C LYS A 86 5.19 -7.23 -9.26
N LEU A 87 4.34 -6.27 -9.57
CA LEU A 87 3.01 -6.11 -8.99
C LEU A 87 1.95 -6.70 -9.92
N GLN A 88 1.13 -7.57 -9.37
CA GLN A 88 -0.07 -8.06 -10.03
C GLN A 88 -1.25 -7.20 -9.60
N LEU A 89 -1.72 -6.35 -10.50
CA LEU A 89 -2.79 -5.39 -10.24
C LEU A 89 -4.16 -6.08 -10.26
N GLU A 90 -5.07 -5.58 -9.45
CA GLU A 90 -6.49 -5.92 -9.55
C GLU A 90 -7.00 -5.51 -10.94
N PRO A 91 -7.64 -6.42 -11.70
CA PRO A 91 -8.02 -6.17 -13.09
C PRO A 91 -8.82 -4.89 -13.31
N ASP A 92 -9.81 -4.65 -12.44
CA ASP A 92 -10.69 -3.49 -12.56
C ASP A 92 -10.02 -2.18 -12.15
N MET A 93 -8.92 -2.27 -11.39
CA MET A 93 -8.15 -1.11 -10.90
C MET A 93 -6.91 -0.81 -11.73
N ALA A 94 -6.48 -1.72 -12.62
CA ALA A 94 -5.18 -1.62 -13.29
C ALA A 94 -4.98 -0.30 -14.07
N ASN A 95 -6.00 0.17 -14.78
CA ASN A 95 -5.91 1.42 -15.53
C ASN A 95 -5.88 2.63 -14.60
N GLU A 96 -6.63 2.62 -13.50
CA GLU A 96 -6.66 3.69 -12.50
C GLU A 96 -5.34 3.74 -11.72
N VAL A 97 -4.78 2.59 -11.36
CA VAL A 97 -3.44 2.50 -10.75
C VAL A 97 -2.39 3.20 -11.62
N LEU A 98 -2.37 2.92 -12.94
CA LEU A 98 -1.45 3.62 -13.85
C LEU A 98 -1.75 5.11 -13.97
N ARG A 99 -3.02 5.50 -13.97
CA ARG A 99 -3.39 6.91 -14.00
C ARG A 99 -2.90 7.64 -12.75
N ILE A 100 -2.98 7.01 -11.60
CA ILE A 100 -2.50 7.55 -10.32
C ILE A 100 -0.97 7.64 -10.32
N LEU A 101 -0.27 6.61 -10.77
CA LEU A 101 1.20 6.52 -10.69
C LEU A 101 1.93 7.38 -11.72
N LEU A 102 1.46 7.41 -12.98
CA LEU A 102 2.21 8.05 -14.06
C LEU A 102 2.16 9.57 -13.94
N PRO A 103 3.33 10.26 -13.92
CA PRO A 103 3.40 11.67 -13.62
C PRO A 103 2.78 12.52 -14.74
N ARG A 104 2.00 13.49 -14.30
CA ARG A 104 1.37 14.49 -15.14
C ARG A 104 1.37 15.84 -14.43
N PHE A 105 1.56 16.91 -15.17
CA PHE A 105 1.30 18.26 -14.67
C PHE A 105 -0.18 18.53 -14.83
N ASP A 106 -0.84 18.87 -13.74
CA ASP A 106 -2.26 19.24 -13.72
C ASP A 106 -2.38 20.73 -13.46
N HIS A 107 -2.80 21.48 -14.48
CA HIS A 107 -2.92 22.93 -14.39
C HIS A 107 -3.98 23.38 -13.37
N SER A 108 -5.02 22.60 -13.14
CA SER A 108 -6.04 22.92 -12.13
C SER A 108 -5.52 22.72 -10.70
N TYR A 109 -4.61 21.77 -10.52
CA TYR A 109 -3.92 21.54 -9.25
C TYR A 109 -2.72 22.49 -9.06
N GLY A 110 -2.11 22.93 -10.15
CA GLY A 110 -0.93 23.77 -10.15
C GLY A 110 0.37 23.03 -9.86
N GLY A 111 0.44 21.73 -10.16
CA GLY A 111 1.61 20.91 -9.83
C GLY A 111 1.62 19.52 -10.48
N VAL A 112 2.62 18.73 -10.10
CA VAL A 112 2.78 17.36 -10.57
C VAL A 112 1.91 16.43 -9.73
N ARG A 113 1.16 15.57 -10.40
CA ARG A 113 0.47 14.43 -9.79
C ARG A 113 1.13 13.13 -10.24
N GLY A 114 1.13 12.13 -9.38
CA GLY A 114 1.78 10.84 -9.62
C GLY A 114 3.20 10.79 -9.06
N VAL A 115 3.95 9.78 -9.44
CA VAL A 115 5.34 9.59 -9.00
C VAL A 115 6.26 10.39 -9.90
N ALA A 116 6.82 11.48 -9.40
CA ALA A 116 7.72 12.34 -10.14
C ALA A 116 8.93 11.55 -10.67
N GLY A 117 9.29 11.78 -11.93
CA GLY A 117 10.39 11.07 -12.60
C GLY A 117 10.05 9.68 -13.13
N LEU A 118 8.87 9.14 -12.86
CA LEU A 118 8.48 7.81 -13.34
C LEU A 118 8.26 7.82 -14.86
N ARG A 119 8.75 6.79 -15.52
CA ARG A 119 8.57 6.54 -16.95
C ARG A 119 8.06 5.12 -17.18
N VAL A 120 7.57 4.83 -18.37
CA VAL A 120 7.01 3.53 -18.72
C VAL A 120 7.64 2.98 -19.99
N ARG A 121 7.91 1.67 -19.99
CA ARG A 121 8.32 0.88 -21.16
C ARG A 121 7.70 -0.50 -21.09
N GLY A 122 7.77 -1.25 -22.17
CA GLY A 122 7.20 -2.61 -22.25
C GLY A 122 6.00 -2.67 -23.18
N ASN A 123 5.14 -3.64 -22.95
CA ASN A 123 3.92 -3.86 -23.74
C ASN A 123 2.68 -3.80 -22.84
N GLU A 124 1.50 -3.77 -23.45
CA GLU A 124 0.23 -3.64 -22.74
C GLU A 124 -0.07 -4.72 -21.69
N ARG A 125 0.63 -5.86 -21.69
CA ARG A 125 0.44 -6.94 -20.70
C ARG A 125 1.45 -6.89 -19.56
N CYS A 126 2.58 -6.22 -19.78
CA CYS A 126 3.66 -6.14 -18.79
C CYS A 126 4.42 -4.83 -19.00
N LEU A 127 4.29 -3.92 -18.07
CA LEU A 127 4.89 -2.59 -18.13
C LEU A 127 5.93 -2.46 -17.03
N ASP A 128 7.12 -2.00 -17.40
CA ASP A 128 8.13 -1.56 -16.45
C ASP A 128 7.95 -0.06 -16.19
N LEU A 129 7.70 0.27 -14.96
CA LEU A 129 7.67 1.63 -14.43
C LEU A 129 9.05 1.91 -13.84
N TYR A 130 9.84 2.75 -14.47
CA TYR A 130 11.22 3.01 -14.06
C TYR A 130 11.43 4.49 -13.75
N ASP A 131 12.32 4.75 -12.81
CA ASP A 131 12.77 6.11 -12.48
C ASP A 131 13.73 6.62 -13.55
N ALA A 132 13.49 7.81 -14.11
CA ALA A 132 14.29 8.38 -15.19
C ALA A 132 15.73 8.76 -14.76
N THR A 133 16.00 8.85 -13.47
CA THR A 133 17.27 9.30 -12.89
C THR A 133 18.08 8.19 -12.23
N THR A 134 17.46 7.06 -11.95
CA THR A 134 18.08 5.91 -11.28
C THR A 134 17.85 4.62 -12.06
N ALA A 135 18.39 3.50 -11.58
CA ALA A 135 18.09 2.17 -12.12
C ALA A 135 16.86 1.50 -11.47
N ALA A 136 16.21 2.20 -10.54
CA ALA A 136 15.07 1.64 -9.81
C ALA A 136 13.86 1.45 -10.73
N GLN A 137 13.17 0.33 -10.57
CA GLN A 137 11.99 0.01 -11.38
C GLN A 137 11.01 -0.92 -10.68
N VAL A 138 9.74 -0.83 -11.07
CA VAL A 138 8.67 -1.73 -10.64
C VAL A 138 7.94 -2.21 -11.89
N THR A 139 7.81 -3.52 -12.05
CA THR A 139 7.03 -4.10 -13.15
C THR A 139 5.58 -4.25 -12.72
N VAL A 140 4.64 -3.90 -13.60
CA VAL A 140 3.20 -4.06 -13.35
C VAL A 140 2.55 -4.91 -14.43
N ALA A 141 1.62 -5.77 -14.02
CA ALA A 141 0.80 -6.58 -14.90
C ALA A 141 -0.57 -6.78 -14.25
N ARG A 142 -1.60 -7.04 -15.04
CA ARG A 142 -2.90 -7.45 -14.49
C ARG A 142 -2.82 -8.89 -13.97
N SER A 143 -3.50 -9.18 -12.89
CA SER A 143 -3.51 -10.52 -12.28
C SER A 143 -4.22 -11.57 -13.15
N ASP A 144 -5.09 -11.15 -14.08
CA ASP A 144 -5.76 -12.01 -15.06
C ASP A 144 -5.00 -12.12 -16.39
N GLY A 145 -3.83 -11.46 -16.53
CA GLY A 145 -3.04 -11.44 -17.77
C GLY A 145 -3.60 -10.56 -18.90
N GLY A 146 -4.67 -9.83 -18.64
CA GLY A 146 -5.28 -8.92 -19.61
C GLY A 146 -4.41 -7.68 -19.88
N PRO A 147 -4.74 -6.88 -20.92
CA PRO A 147 -4.01 -5.69 -21.26
C PRO A 147 -4.29 -4.55 -20.27
N ILE A 148 -3.29 -3.70 -20.07
CA ILE A 148 -3.37 -2.45 -19.30
C ILE A 148 -3.37 -1.29 -20.29
N ARG A 149 -4.30 -0.37 -20.16
CA ARG A 149 -4.36 0.84 -20.97
C ARG A 149 -3.58 1.97 -20.32
N LEU A 150 -2.66 2.56 -21.07
CA LEU A 150 -1.96 3.76 -20.63
C LEU A 150 -2.93 4.96 -20.60
N PRO A 151 -2.85 5.83 -19.59
CA PRO A 151 -3.75 6.97 -19.47
C PRO A 151 -3.54 7.99 -20.57
N SER A 152 -4.63 8.60 -21.04
CA SER A 152 -4.62 9.79 -21.88
C SER A 152 -4.64 11.06 -21.04
N ALA A 153 -4.16 12.17 -21.60
CA ALA A 153 -4.29 13.49 -20.99
C ALA A 153 -5.76 13.94 -20.96
N ARG A 154 -6.14 14.64 -19.92
CA ARG A 154 -7.35 15.49 -19.90
C ARG A 154 -6.97 16.89 -20.41
N ASP A 155 -7.95 17.75 -20.68
CA ASP A 155 -7.75 19.08 -21.29
C ASP A 155 -6.79 19.98 -20.48
N ASN A 156 -6.73 19.77 -19.16
CA ASN A 156 -5.89 20.53 -18.23
C ASN A 156 -4.61 19.80 -17.80
N GLU A 157 -4.24 18.72 -18.47
CA GLU A 157 -3.10 17.88 -18.07
C GLU A 157 -2.02 17.80 -19.16
N VAL A 158 -0.75 17.76 -18.74
CA VAL A 158 0.39 17.43 -19.58
C VAL A 158 1.04 16.15 -19.09
N LEU A 159 1.10 15.10 -19.93
CA LEU A 159 1.68 13.80 -19.58
C LEU A 159 3.21 13.89 -19.54
N LEU A 160 3.78 13.94 -18.35
CA LEU A 160 5.22 14.03 -18.14
C LEU A 160 5.94 12.71 -18.41
N TRP A 161 5.29 11.59 -18.17
CA TRP A 161 5.84 10.25 -18.39
C TRP A 161 6.13 9.90 -19.87
N LYS A 162 5.55 10.66 -20.82
CA LYS A 162 5.81 10.53 -22.26
C LYS A 162 7.05 11.29 -22.73
N ARG A 163 7.65 12.11 -21.87
CA ARG A 163 8.86 12.84 -22.23
C ARG A 163 10.01 11.88 -22.47
N VAL A 164 10.91 12.29 -23.40
CA VAL A 164 12.04 11.47 -23.85
C VAL A 164 12.91 10.98 -22.68
N PRO A 165 13.44 9.73 -22.74
CA PRO A 165 14.37 9.23 -21.74
C PRO A 165 15.56 10.17 -21.56
N GLY A 166 15.87 10.58 -20.33
CA GLY A 166 17.06 11.36 -20.03
C GLY A 166 16.89 12.55 -19.10
N GLY A 167 15.71 12.76 -18.50
CA GLY A 167 15.59 13.81 -17.49
C GLY A 167 14.19 13.97 -16.90
N SER A 168 14.15 14.40 -15.67
CA SER A 168 12.95 14.95 -15.03
C SER A 168 12.78 16.39 -15.44
N SER A 169 11.55 16.87 -15.60
CA SER A 169 11.26 18.30 -15.73
C SER A 169 11.61 19.02 -14.42
N ARG A 170 11.72 20.35 -14.47
CA ARG A 170 11.94 21.15 -13.27
C ARG A 170 10.83 20.92 -12.24
N ASP A 171 9.58 20.82 -12.69
CA ASP A 171 8.43 20.59 -11.82
C ASP A 171 8.50 19.21 -11.16
N GLU A 172 8.96 18.16 -11.91
CA GLU A 172 9.17 16.83 -11.34
C GLU A 172 10.33 16.82 -10.34
N GLN A 173 11.40 17.57 -10.60
CA GLN A 173 12.52 17.67 -9.65
C GLN A 173 12.06 18.36 -8.37
N GLN A 174 11.32 19.45 -8.46
CA GLN A 174 10.77 20.14 -7.30
C GLN A 174 9.85 19.22 -6.49
N GLU A 175 8.92 18.51 -7.15
CA GLU A 175 8.03 17.57 -6.47
C GLU A 175 8.80 16.44 -5.76
N ALA A 176 9.85 15.88 -6.39
CA ALA A 176 10.70 14.86 -5.78
C ALA A 176 11.50 15.42 -4.60
N GLU A 177 11.94 16.66 -4.67
CA GLU A 177 12.60 17.37 -3.57
C GLU A 177 11.62 17.62 -2.43
N ASP A 178 10.42 18.11 -2.70
CA ASP A 178 9.38 18.39 -1.71
C ASP A 178 8.96 17.09 -1.01
N TRP A 179 8.83 15.99 -1.75
CA TRP A 179 8.54 14.68 -1.17
C TRP A 179 9.64 14.20 -0.22
N THR A 180 10.89 14.62 -0.46
CA THR A 180 12.05 14.29 0.39
C THR A 180 12.32 15.30 1.49
N ALA A 181 12.13 16.58 1.23
CA ALA A 181 12.53 17.67 2.12
C ALA A 181 11.65 17.83 3.35
N SER A 182 10.42 17.35 3.30
CA SER A 182 9.43 17.57 4.37
C SER A 182 9.74 16.87 5.69
N ARG A 183 10.84 16.09 5.80
CA ARG A 183 11.10 15.23 6.96
C ARG A 183 12.59 14.99 7.21
N GLY A 184 12.96 14.73 8.48
CA GLY A 184 14.32 14.34 8.84
C GLY A 184 14.79 13.05 8.16
N ILE A 185 16.10 12.88 7.97
CA ILE A 185 16.68 11.72 7.24
C ILE A 185 16.28 10.37 7.87
N GLU A 186 16.16 10.30 9.20
CA GLU A 186 15.74 9.07 9.87
C GLU A 186 14.28 8.72 9.58
N ASP A 187 13.40 9.70 9.57
CA ASP A 187 11.98 9.52 9.28
C ASP A 187 11.74 9.07 7.84
N LEU A 188 12.57 9.57 6.90
CA LEU A 188 12.55 9.12 5.52
C LEU A 188 12.92 7.64 5.38
N ARG A 189 13.98 7.19 6.06
CA ARG A 189 14.40 5.79 6.04
C ARG A 189 13.32 4.86 6.56
N VAL A 190 12.67 5.25 7.64
CA VAL A 190 11.60 4.48 8.24
C VAL A 190 10.37 4.43 7.34
N ARG A 191 9.96 5.58 6.80
CA ARG A 191 8.85 5.68 5.85
C ARG A 191 9.12 4.79 4.62
N ASP A 192 10.31 4.92 4.04
CA ASP A 192 10.69 4.17 2.85
C ASP A 192 10.68 2.66 3.13
N LEU A 193 11.12 2.24 4.33
CA LEU A 193 11.08 0.85 4.74
C LEU A 193 9.64 0.32 4.85
N LEU A 194 8.76 1.03 5.56
CA LEU A 194 7.39 0.58 5.80
C LEU A 194 6.56 0.52 4.52
N PHE A 195 6.61 1.56 3.70
CA PHE A 195 5.86 1.61 2.45
C PHE A 195 6.42 0.64 1.40
N SER A 196 7.74 0.46 1.31
CA SER A 196 8.34 -0.57 0.46
C SER A 196 7.90 -1.97 0.90
N ARG A 197 7.94 -2.28 2.20
CA ARG A 197 7.43 -3.55 2.74
C ARG A 197 5.95 -3.76 2.42
N LEU A 198 5.13 -2.71 2.55
CA LEU A 198 3.72 -2.76 2.22
C LEU A 198 3.50 -3.14 0.74
N LEU A 199 4.25 -2.53 -0.18
CA LEU A 199 4.16 -2.82 -1.60
C LEU A 199 4.68 -4.22 -1.95
N ARG A 200 5.68 -4.73 -1.22
CA ARG A 200 6.27 -6.07 -1.41
C ARG A 200 5.42 -7.21 -0.89
N CYS A 201 4.51 -6.94 0.05
CA CYS A 201 3.62 -7.93 0.64
C CYS A 201 2.21 -7.37 0.81
N PRO A 202 1.54 -6.93 -0.27
CA PRO A 202 0.19 -6.39 -0.18
C PRO A 202 -0.81 -7.42 0.38
N GLU A 203 -0.54 -8.70 0.20
CA GLU A 203 -1.37 -9.80 0.70
C GLU A 203 -1.51 -9.79 2.22
N LEU A 204 -0.57 -9.20 2.95
CA LEU A 204 -0.66 -9.08 4.41
C LEU A 204 -1.82 -8.19 4.85
N VAL A 205 -2.15 -7.20 4.04
CA VAL A 205 -3.16 -6.18 4.37
C VAL A 205 -4.39 -6.22 3.46
N ASN A 206 -4.39 -7.05 2.41
CA ASN A 206 -5.51 -7.13 1.47
C ASN A 206 -6.84 -7.53 2.13
N GLY A 207 -6.79 -8.31 3.22
CA GLY A 207 -7.98 -8.65 3.99
C GLY A 207 -8.72 -7.44 4.59
N THR A 208 -8.08 -6.27 4.70
CA THR A 208 -8.72 -5.03 5.17
C THR A 208 -9.52 -4.35 4.06
N ALA A 209 -9.15 -4.56 2.79
CA ALA A 209 -9.81 -3.97 1.64
C ALA A 209 -10.98 -4.84 1.14
N ALA A 210 -11.93 -5.18 2.02
CA ALA A 210 -13.11 -5.94 1.63
C ALA A 210 -13.90 -5.24 0.51
N PRO A 211 -14.50 -5.98 -0.45
CA PRO A 211 -15.09 -5.40 -1.65
C PRO A 211 -16.17 -4.33 -1.41
N HIS A 212 -16.86 -4.43 -0.28
CA HIS A 212 -17.94 -3.51 0.11
C HIS A 212 -17.55 -2.57 1.25
N GLY A 213 -16.29 -2.62 1.68
CA GLY A 213 -15.77 -1.86 2.80
C GLY A 213 -14.85 -0.74 2.36
N PHE A 214 -14.62 0.17 3.29
CA PHE A 214 -13.61 1.21 3.19
C PHE A 214 -12.27 0.65 3.64
N ALA A 215 -11.20 0.98 2.93
CA ALA A 215 -9.84 0.77 3.39
C ALA A 215 -8.95 1.91 2.89
N ASN A 216 -8.02 2.33 3.74
CA ASN A 216 -7.11 3.43 3.48
C ASN A 216 -5.74 3.18 4.13
N CYS A 217 -4.72 3.78 3.56
CA CYS A 217 -3.35 3.68 4.06
C CYS A 217 -2.67 5.04 3.86
N TYR A 218 -2.12 5.62 4.93
CA TYR A 218 -1.49 6.94 4.87
C TYR A 218 -0.49 7.13 6.01
N THR A 219 0.28 8.23 5.97
CA THR A 219 1.13 8.67 7.08
C THR A 219 0.42 9.78 7.85
N HIS A 220 0.36 9.67 9.17
CA HIS A 220 -0.22 10.71 10.04
C HIS A 220 0.86 11.62 10.61
N HIS A 221 1.94 11.02 11.10
CA HIS A 221 3.14 11.71 11.58
C HIS A 221 4.38 11.13 10.88
N PRO A 222 5.52 11.84 10.91
CA PRO A 222 6.77 11.30 10.43
C PRO A 222 7.04 9.91 11.02
N GLY A 223 7.21 8.91 10.15
CA GLY A 223 7.46 7.53 10.55
C GLY A 223 6.23 6.68 10.91
N ASP A 224 5.02 7.21 10.90
CA ASP A 224 3.81 6.45 11.15
C ASP A 224 3.19 5.95 9.83
N LEU A 225 2.82 4.67 9.81
CA LEU A 225 1.97 4.08 8.78
C LEU A 225 0.60 3.79 9.38
N VAL A 226 -0.44 4.43 8.91
CA VAL A 226 -1.82 4.15 9.30
C VAL A 226 -2.45 3.24 8.28
N ILE A 227 -3.06 2.15 8.72
CA ILE A 227 -3.95 1.29 7.94
C ILE A 227 -5.32 1.36 8.59
N GLU A 228 -6.28 1.86 7.84
CA GLU A 228 -7.63 2.17 8.33
C GLU A 228 -8.67 1.44 7.47
N TRP A 229 -9.65 0.78 8.11
CA TRP A 229 -10.68 0.04 7.40
C TRP A 229 -11.95 -0.16 8.25
N CYS A 230 -13.04 -0.58 7.60
CA CYS A 230 -14.30 -0.87 8.30
C CYS A 230 -14.74 -2.33 8.21
N CYS A 231 -14.49 -3.00 7.11
CA CYS A 231 -14.88 -4.39 6.85
C CYS A 231 -13.68 -5.26 6.53
N GLY A 232 -13.82 -6.56 6.62
CA GLY A 232 -12.73 -7.50 6.37
C GLY A 232 -12.09 -8.01 7.65
N GLU A 233 -10.77 -8.12 7.69
CA GLU A 233 -10.02 -8.71 8.81
C GLU A 233 -10.25 -7.98 10.14
N SER A 234 -10.15 -8.71 11.24
CA SER A 234 -10.07 -8.10 12.57
C SER A 234 -8.71 -7.46 12.79
N VAL A 235 -8.61 -6.48 13.69
CA VAL A 235 -7.34 -5.86 14.06
C VAL A 235 -6.34 -6.89 14.56
N GLU A 236 -6.80 -7.84 15.37
CA GLU A 236 -5.96 -8.91 15.92
C GLU A 236 -5.46 -9.84 14.82
N ALA A 237 -6.29 -10.17 13.83
CA ALA A 237 -5.90 -11.00 12.70
C ALA A 237 -4.83 -10.31 11.85
N LEU A 238 -5.04 -9.03 11.50
CA LEU A 238 -4.06 -8.24 10.76
C LEU A 238 -2.75 -8.08 11.53
N CYS A 239 -2.81 -7.73 12.80
CA CYS A 239 -1.64 -7.64 13.67
C CYS A 239 -0.86 -8.97 13.70
N ALA A 240 -1.56 -10.10 13.80
CA ALA A 240 -0.95 -11.41 13.76
C ALA A 240 -0.28 -11.71 12.42
N HIS A 241 -0.88 -11.30 11.30
CA HIS A 241 -0.28 -11.43 9.96
C HIS A 241 1.01 -10.60 9.86
N LEU A 242 0.99 -9.34 10.25
CA LEU A 242 2.16 -8.45 10.21
C LEU A 242 3.32 -8.99 11.05
N LEU A 243 3.04 -9.48 12.26
CA LEU A 243 4.03 -10.11 13.13
C LEU A 243 4.58 -11.40 12.55
N ALA A 244 3.69 -12.25 11.99
CA ALA A 244 4.05 -13.54 11.45
C ALA A 244 5.06 -13.47 10.30
N HIS A 245 4.98 -12.42 9.53
CA HIS A 245 5.78 -12.22 8.32
C HIS A 245 6.95 -11.25 8.50
N GLY A 246 7.27 -10.89 9.75
CA GLY A 246 8.39 -10.01 10.03
C GLY A 246 8.23 -8.61 9.45
N PHE A 247 6.99 -8.22 9.12
CA PHE A 247 6.70 -6.84 8.77
C PHE A 247 7.00 -5.94 9.97
N ALA A 248 6.74 -6.47 11.17
CA ALA A 248 7.02 -5.88 12.46
C ALA A 248 8.20 -6.60 13.14
N ASP A 249 9.35 -5.97 13.26
CA ASP A 249 10.49 -6.52 13.95
C ASP A 249 10.37 -6.40 15.49
N ASP A 250 9.57 -5.43 15.98
CA ASP A 250 9.42 -5.13 17.39
C ASP A 250 7.98 -5.23 17.93
N VAL A 251 7.93 -5.40 19.24
CA VAL A 251 6.77 -5.70 20.08
C VAL A 251 5.65 -4.68 19.88
N PRO A 252 4.41 -5.12 19.57
CA PRO A 252 3.25 -4.28 19.81
C PRO A 252 3.24 -3.88 21.28
N ARG A 253 3.39 -2.62 21.61
CA ARG A 253 3.04 -2.15 22.93
C ARG A 253 1.54 -2.31 23.08
N ALA A 254 1.15 -3.11 24.07
CA ALA A 254 -0.24 -3.30 24.45
C ALA A 254 -0.86 -2.06 25.12
N ASP A 255 -0.22 -0.91 25.03
CA ASP A 255 -0.77 0.38 25.44
C ASP A 255 -1.75 0.87 24.39
N ALA A 256 -2.72 0.00 24.09
CA ALA A 256 -3.87 0.33 23.28
C ALA A 256 -4.66 1.43 23.98
N ILE A 257 -4.46 2.67 23.59
CA ILE A 257 -5.47 3.71 23.79
C ILE A 257 -6.67 3.22 22.99
N ARG A 258 -7.63 2.61 23.69
CA ARG A 258 -8.92 2.17 23.15
C ARG A 258 -9.80 3.41 22.89
N LEU A 259 -9.38 4.21 21.92
CA LEU A 259 -10.28 5.13 21.24
C LEU A 259 -10.42 4.57 19.82
N PHE A 260 -11.53 3.91 19.52
CA PHE A 260 -11.83 3.31 18.22
C PHE A 260 -11.04 2.06 17.82
N SER A 261 -10.91 1.04 18.68
CA SER A 261 -10.27 -0.23 18.30
C SER A 261 -8.87 -0.06 17.65
N GLN A 262 -8.08 0.91 18.09
CA GLN A 262 -6.74 1.15 17.59
C GLN A 262 -5.74 0.19 18.23
N HIS A 263 -4.94 -0.43 17.39
CA HIS A 263 -3.76 -1.18 17.83
C HIS A 263 -2.54 -0.55 17.16
N SER A 264 -1.47 -0.38 17.91
CA SER A 264 -0.21 0.11 17.38
C SER A 264 0.88 -0.93 17.53
N ALA A 265 1.72 -1.08 16.51
CA ALA A 265 2.93 -1.87 16.54
C ALA A 265 4.11 -0.97 16.24
N GLN A 266 5.14 -1.00 17.09
CA GLN A 266 6.36 -0.21 16.88
C GLN A 266 7.40 -1.02 16.10
N PHE A 267 8.05 -0.34 15.17
CA PHE A 267 9.16 -0.82 14.36
C PHE A 267 10.36 0.10 14.60
N GLY A 268 11.18 -0.21 15.56
CA GLY A 268 12.20 0.73 15.99
C GLY A 268 11.58 2.06 16.41
N ARG A 269 11.77 3.12 15.61
CA ARG A 269 11.14 4.44 15.82
C ARG A 269 9.85 4.65 15.05
N ALA A 270 9.41 3.68 14.23
CA ALA A 270 8.18 3.77 13.45
C ALA A 270 7.02 3.08 14.14
N THR A 271 5.85 3.60 13.91
CA THR A 271 4.59 3.04 14.43
C THR A 271 3.68 2.64 13.27
N VAL A 272 3.18 1.41 13.29
CA VAL A 272 2.06 1.01 12.45
C VAL A 272 0.79 1.09 13.27
N ILE A 273 -0.12 1.94 12.87
CA ILE A 273 -1.41 2.17 13.52
C ILE A 273 -2.47 1.41 12.74
N LEU A 274 -3.15 0.49 13.39
CA LEU A 274 -4.25 -0.29 12.83
C LEU A 274 -5.57 0.26 13.37
N ASN A 275 -6.36 0.87 12.50
CA ASN A 275 -7.61 1.52 12.86
C ASN A 275 -8.78 0.86 12.16
N ARG A 276 -9.56 0.04 12.88
CA ARG A 276 -10.77 -0.56 12.36
C ARG A 276 -12.01 0.16 12.88
N HIS A 277 -12.77 0.76 11.98
CA HIS A 277 -14.03 1.42 12.32
C HIS A 277 -15.08 0.42 12.79
N ALA A 278 -15.84 0.80 13.79
CA ALA A 278 -16.90 -0.04 14.37
C ALA A 278 -18.07 -0.28 13.42
N SER A 279 -18.29 0.63 12.48
CA SER A 279 -19.37 0.56 11.49
C SER A 279 -18.81 0.64 10.07
N CYS A 280 -19.43 -0.08 9.13
CA CYS A 280 -19.10 0.03 7.73
C CYS A 280 -19.51 1.40 7.20
N LEU A 281 -18.53 2.25 6.94
CA LEU A 281 -18.76 3.61 6.44
C LEU A 281 -19.27 3.62 4.99
N TYR A 282 -19.01 2.57 4.21
CA TYR A 282 -19.35 2.53 2.78
C TYR A 282 -20.68 1.86 2.46
N GLY A 283 -21.07 0.81 3.17
CA GLY A 283 -22.25 0.02 2.79
C GLY A 283 -23.60 0.73 3.01
N ARG A 284 -23.75 1.46 4.12
CA ARG A 284 -24.96 2.23 4.43
C ARG A 284 -24.80 3.71 4.15
N HIS A 285 -23.66 4.31 4.49
CA HIS A 285 -23.44 5.74 4.32
C HIS A 285 -23.26 6.16 2.86
N ALA A 286 -22.58 5.39 2.02
CA ALA A 286 -22.50 5.74 0.59
C ALA A 286 -23.87 5.70 -0.09
N GLN A 287 -24.76 4.76 0.33
CA GLN A 287 -26.13 4.73 -0.16
C GLN A 287 -26.94 5.92 0.38
N GLU A 288 -26.77 6.28 1.64
CA GLU A 288 -27.44 7.44 2.26
C GLU A 288 -26.92 8.77 1.69
N ILE A 289 -25.61 8.94 1.51
CA ILE A 289 -25.03 10.13 0.89
C ILE A 289 -25.45 10.23 -0.58
N THR A 290 -25.39 9.13 -1.34
CA THR A 290 -25.84 9.12 -2.74
C THR A 290 -27.35 9.41 -2.85
N ARG A 291 -28.14 8.93 -1.90
CA ARG A 291 -29.56 9.21 -1.81
C ARG A 291 -29.82 10.68 -1.46
N SER A 292 -29.13 11.21 -0.45
CA SER A 292 -29.24 12.63 -0.04
C SER A 292 -28.81 13.59 -1.13
N ILE A 293 -27.75 13.25 -1.89
CA ILE A 293 -27.30 14.03 -3.05
C ILE A 293 -28.37 13.99 -4.15
N ARG A 294 -28.95 12.83 -4.45
CA ARG A 294 -30.01 12.72 -5.46
C ARG A 294 -31.30 13.44 -5.04
N GLU A 295 -31.64 13.39 -3.79
CA GLU A 295 -32.81 14.08 -3.25
C GLU A 295 -32.60 15.60 -3.14
N GLY A 296 -31.36 16.06 -2.89
CA GLY A 296 -30.98 17.48 -2.86
C GLY A 296 -30.83 18.14 -4.23
N TYR A 297 -30.66 17.36 -5.30
CA TYR A 297 -30.67 17.88 -6.68
C TYR A 297 -32.05 17.80 -7.34
N ALA A 298 -33.04 17.21 -6.67
CA ALA A 298 -34.44 17.11 -7.16
C ALA A 298 -35.36 18.16 -6.54
N SER A 299 -34.85 19.04 -5.68
CA SER A 299 -35.49 20.22 -5.11
C SER A 299 -34.88 21.51 -5.68
#